data_2be5fb56fe99c765af7cd07a06ce408a
#
_entry.id   2be5fb56fe99c765af7cd07a06ce408a
#
_cell.length_a   1.000
_cell.length_b   1.000
_cell.length_c   1.000
_cell.angle_alpha   90.00
_cell.angle_beta   90.00
_cell.angle_gamma   90.00
#
_symmetry.space_group_name_H-M   'P 1'
#
loop_
_entity.id
_entity.type
_entity.pdbx_description
1 polymer ?
#
loop_
_entity_poly.entity_id
_entity_poly.type
_entity_poly.pdbx_seq_one_letter_code
_entity_poly.pdbx_strand_id
1 'polypeptide(L)'
;MELNQLISVNFNLRQPKAKHPTPLYMVVYYLTSEGKAIQAKIPTRRKVHPSLWDSKRQQPILTSVRIDLTDKQLQEQAELTAYITQARILVYSNNFTNFENLKEIITQQTDNDMSVTPQFIQSKKTPKATKAMEAVLKSINESNKSENTKYAYRKNYNKWCEWLRETKQVDSMKALSQLKFNEFKKWLVASGATNAMVNDTCGYIARIIKEIVNGEGAIYGVKEVTFKKLATTSTNVKCELLEEEIEALKDTKTISKREEFYKNVFLLQLATGQRISDTYTIIKGEYEVLKDVNGNEFIIIKNKKCARGAKVKKSYIPITKEVSDLLQVLQGNELIPTNDKTLTEYVNIEIKELARRAGLNRITPNGKPLHEEISSHYARHTVTTQLSRKGLTSEQIALQLGNSKEMVERVYKHETDTDIINKLSQPQPTNTPPAAAGNTTAVQTVQPAPTQQAHTKIEVTKNIGGMM
;
A
#
# COMPACT_ATOMS: atom_id res chain seq x y z
N MET A 1 -15.25 -4.41 -43.10
CA MET A 1 -14.53 -3.40 -42.31
C MET A 1 -14.29 -3.96 -40.92
N GLU A 2 -13.07 -4.28 -40.57
CA GLU A 2 -12.73 -4.83 -39.25
C GLU A 2 -12.78 -3.76 -38.16
N LEU A 3 -13.37 -4.10 -37.03
CA LEU A 3 -13.49 -3.23 -35.87
C LEU A 3 -12.35 -3.54 -34.90
N ASN A 4 -11.48 -2.56 -34.61
CA ASN A 4 -10.29 -2.79 -33.80
C ASN A 4 -10.47 -2.41 -32.33
N GLN A 5 -11.25 -1.36 -32.03
CA GLN A 5 -11.40 -0.89 -30.67
C GLN A 5 -12.74 -0.24 -30.41
N LEU A 6 -13.42 -0.67 -29.34
CA LEU A 6 -14.60 0.00 -28.80
C LEU A 6 -14.20 1.33 -28.15
N ILE A 7 -14.81 2.44 -28.58
CA ILE A 7 -14.58 3.78 -28.01
C ILE A 7 -15.58 4.07 -26.90
N SER A 8 -16.88 3.92 -27.18
CA SER A 8 -17.93 4.20 -26.20
C SER A 8 -19.30 3.60 -26.56
N VAL A 9 -20.13 3.39 -25.55
CA VAL A 9 -21.53 2.97 -25.67
C VAL A 9 -22.41 4.04 -25.01
N ASN A 10 -23.19 4.73 -25.82
CA ASN A 10 -24.06 5.82 -25.39
C ASN A 10 -25.55 5.46 -25.63
N PHE A 11 -26.44 6.06 -24.85
CA PHE A 11 -27.88 5.93 -25.01
C PHE A 11 -28.51 7.28 -25.23
N ASN A 12 -29.27 7.45 -26.34
CA ASN A 12 -29.83 8.71 -26.73
C ASN A 12 -31.32 8.58 -27.09
N LEU A 13 -32.12 9.53 -26.64
CA LEU A 13 -33.50 9.65 -27.09
C LEU A 13 -33.58 10.17 -28.53
N ARG A 14 -34.51 9.65 -29.33
CA ARG A 14 -34.74 10.12 -30.70
C ARG A 14 -35.18 11.57 -30.73
N GLN A 15 -36.01 11.97 -29.79
CA GLN A 15 -36.56 13.34 -29.69
C GLN A 15 -36.47 13.80 -28.21
N PRO A 16 -35.34 14.36 -27.78
CA PRO A 16 -35.12 14.72 -26.37
C PRO A 16 -36.06 15.81 -25.84
N LYS A 17 -36.72 16.57 -26.74
CA LYS A 17 -37.65 17.64 -26.39
C LYS A 17 -39.13 17.26 -26.58
N ALA A 18 -39.42 15.99 -26.88
CA ALA A 18 -40.82 15.53 -27.04
C ALA A 18 -41.60 15.59 -25.73
N LYS A 19 -42.89 15.86 -25.82
CA LYS A 19 -43.83 15.82 -24.68
C LYS A 19 -44.47 14.44 -24.49
N HIS A 20 -44.01 13.43 -25.20
CA HIS A 20 -44.53 12.05 -25.17
C HIS A 20 -43.33 11.08 -25.18
N PRO A 21 -43.55 9.80 -24.80
CA PRO A 21 -42.47 8.80 -24.81
C PRO A 21 -41.86 8.63 -26.21
N THR A 22 -40.56 8.80 -26.30
CA THR A 22 -39.79 8.75 -27.57
C THR A 22 -38.83 7.54 -27.59
N PRO A 23 -38.54 6.97 -28.78
CA PRO A 23 -37.64 5.84 -28.89
C PRO A 23 -36.25 6.12 -28.34
N LEU A 24 -35.72 5.14 -27.61
CA LEU A 24 -34.35 5.11 -27.12
C LEU A 24 -33.45 4.37 -28.11
N TYR A 25 -32.29 4.91 -28.41
CA TYR A 25 -31.28 4.28 -29.22
C TYR A 25 -30.00 4.06 -28.43
N MET A 26 -29.39 2.90 -28.63
CA MET A 26 -28.01 2.66 -28.23
C MET A 26 -27.10 3.11 -29.38
N VAL A 27 -26.06 3.85 -29.06
CA VAL A 27 -25.09 4.38 -30.02
C VAL A 27 -23.72 3.87 -29.63
N VAL A 28 -23.14 3.06 -30.49
CA VAL A 28 -21.85 2.42 -30.25
C VAL A 28 -20.82 3.05 -31.20
N TYR A 29 -19.69 3.46 -30.64
CA TYR A 29 -18.59 4.03 -31.40
C TYR A 29 -17.42 3.05 -31.39
N TYR A 30 -16.90 2.75 -32.57
CA TYR A 30 -15.75 1.89 -32.81
C TYR A 30 -14.68 2.59 -33.63
N LEU A 31 -13.42 2.20 -33.41
CA LEU A 31 -12.30 2.53 -34.27
C LEU A 31 -12.05 1.38 -35.26
N THR A 32 -11.87 1.71 -36.54
CA THR A 32 -11.48 0.70 -37.55
C THR A 32 -9.98 0.45 -37.49
N SER A 33 -9.53 -0.63 -38.16
CA SER A 33 -8.11 -0.93 -38.38
C SER A 33 -7.32 0.23 -39.02
N GLU A 34 -8.02 1.07 -39.76
CA GLU A 34 -7.47 2.29 -40.42
C GLU A 34 -7.52 3.55 -39.54
N GLY A 35 -7.90 3.42 -38.26
CA GLY A 35 -8.00 4.53 -37.31
C GLY A 35 -9.23 5.44 -37.53
N LYS A 36 -10.21 5.04 -38.36
CA LYS A 36 -11.43 5.82 -38.61
C LYS A 36 -12.48 5.49 -37.57
N ALA A 37 -13.02 6.51 -36.88
CA ALA A 37 -14.13 6.34 -35.97
C ALA A 37 -15.44 6.16 -36.76
N ILE A 38 -16.17 5.08 -36.43
CA ILE A 38 -17.48 4.80 -36.98
C ILE A 38 -18.53 4.66 -35.87
N GLN A 39 -19.78 4.94 -36.22
CA GLN A 39 -20.91 4.97 -35.32
C GLN A 39 -22.01 4.02 -35.79
N ALA A 40 -22.40 3.08 -34.87
CA ALA A 40 -23.63 2.30 -35.08
C ALA A 40 -24.75 2.83 -34.21
N LYS A 41 -25.90 3.01 -34.82
CA LYS A 41 -27.12 3.40 -34.13
C LYS A 41 -28.09 2.22 -34.12
N ILE A 42 -28.29 1.63 -32.94
CA ILE A 42 -29.09 0.41 -32.74
C ILE A 42 -30.39 0.77 -32.01
N PRO A 43 -31.57 0.48 -32.59
CA PRO A 43 -32.84 0.73 -31.93
C PRO A 43 -33.02 -0.25 -30.76
N THR A 44 -33.31 0.28 -29.57
CA THR A 44 -33.56 -0.56 -28.39
C THR A 44 -34.98 -1.10 -28.27
N ARG A 45 -35.88 -0.72 -29.22
CA ARG A 45 -37.33 -0.97 -29.16
C ARG A 45 -38.02 -0.45 -27.90
N ARG A 46 -37.31 0.29 -27.04
CA ARG A 46 -37.83 0.92 -25.84
C ARG A 46 -38.19 2.37 -26.11
N LYS A 47 -39.26 2.85 -25.43
CA LYS A 47 -39.65 4.25 -25.43
C LYS A 47 -39.54 4.83 -24.03
N VAL A 48 -39.01 6.05 -23.91
CA VAL A 48 -38.79 6.74 -22.64
C VAL A 48 -39.36 8.16 -22.75
N HIS A 49 -40.07 8.60 -21.70
CA HIS A 49 -40.52 9.98 -21.62
C HIS A 49 -39.31 10.88 -21.31
N PRO A 50 -39.04 11.97 -22.07
CA PRO A 50 -37.84 12.79 -21.87
C PRO A 50 -37.73 13.37 -20.46
N SER A 51 -38.83 13.65 -19.76
CA SER A 51 -38.79 14.11 -18.36
C SER A 51 -38.27 13.08 -17.37
N LEU A 52 -38.24 11.81 -17.74
CA LEU A 52 -37.76 10.68 -16.93
C LEU A 52 -36.35 10.19 -17.38
N TRP A 53 -35.64 10.99 -18.17
CA TRP A 53 -34.35 10.64 -18.75
C TRP A 53 -33.28 11.68 -18.40
N ASP A 54 -32.19 11.21 -17.75
CA ASP A 54 -31.00 12.02 -17.54
C ASP A 54 -30.07 11.92 -18.75
N SER A 55 -30.12 12.92 -19.65
CA SER A 55 -29.33 12.94 -20.86
C SER A 55 -27.82 13.07 -20.60
N LYS A 56 -27.39 13.66 -19.46
CA LYS A 56 -25.98 13.79 -19.12
C LYS A 56 -25.40 12.45 -18.65
N ARG A 57 -26.15 11.74 -17.81
CA ARG A 57 -25.75 10.43 -17.29
C ARG A 57 -26.17 9.28 -18.19
N GLN A 58 -27.01 9.55 -19.22
CA GLN A 58 -27.54 8.56 -20.15
C GLN A 58 -28.22 7.37 -19.44
N GLN A 59 -29.09 7.69 -18.50
CA GLN A 59 -29.79 6.72 -17.67
C GLN A 59 -31.17 7.24 -17.28
N PRO A 60 -32.11 6.32 -16.92
CA PRO A 60 -33.40 6.70 -16.36
C PRO A 60 -33.25 7.42 -15.01
N ILE A 61 -34.19 8.30 -14.72
CA ILE A 61 -34.28 8.96 -13.42
C ILE A 61 -35.06 8.05 -12.48
N LEU A 62 -34.38 7.47 -11.49
CA LEU A 62 -34.98 6.55 -10.51
C LEU A 62 -35.54 7.25 -9.29
N THR A 63 -34.95 8.38 -8.90
CA THR A 63 -35.39 9.20 -7.78
C THR A 63 -35.07 10.64 -8.06
N SER A 64 -36.01 11.53 -7.84
CA SER A 64 -35.80 12.97 -7.92
C SER A 64 -36.55 13.66 -6.82
N VAL A 65 -35.95 14.60 -6.13
CA VAL A 65 -36.59 15.49 -5.17
C VAL A 65 -37.69 16.36 -5.84
N ARG A 66 -37.74 16.36 -7.19
CA ARG A 66 -38.63 17.22 -7.99
C ARG A 66 -39.66 16.46 -8.83
N ILE A 67 -39.64 15.13 -8.83
CA ILE A 67 -40.56 14.32 -9.63
C ILE A 67 -41.08 13.17 -8.76
N ASP A 68 -42.35 13.22 -8.40
CA ASP A 68 -43.04 12.10 -7.76
C ASP A 68 -43.34 11.04 -8.81
N LEU A 69 -42.60 9.93 -8.76
CA LEU A 69 -42.79 8.78 -9.62
C LEU A 69 -43.80 7.84 -8.98
N THR A 70 -44.78 7.37 -9.76
CA THR A 70 -45.64 6.28 -9.33
C THR A 70 -44.84 4.96 -9.24
N ASP A 71 -45.32 4.02 -8.43
CA ASP A 71 -44.68 2.71 -8.29
C ASP A 71 -44.46 2.02 -9.64
N LYS A 72 -45.45 2.14 -10.55
CA LYS A 72 -45.34 1.63 -11.92
C LYS A 72 -44.21 2.30 -12.70
N GLN A 73 -44.08 3.62 -12.60
CA GLN A 73 -43.00 4.36 -13.27
C GLN A 73 -41.64 4.00 -12.67
N LEU A 74 -41.53 3.81 -11.37
CA LEU A 74 -40.32 3.36 -10.69
C LEU A 74 -39.91 1.97 -11.19
N GLN A 75 -40.85 1.07 -11.33
CA GLN A 75 -40.61 -0.27 -11.88
C GLN A 75 -40.11 -0.22 -13.34
N GLU A 76 -40.81 0.53 -14.19
CA GLU A 76 -40.44 0.72 -15.62
C GLU A 76 -39.02 1.35 -15.75
N GLN A 77 -38.68 2.31 -14.90
CA GLN A 77 -37.35 2.93 -14.89
C GLN A 77 -36.28 1.97 -14.37
N ALA A 78 -36.59 1.13 -13.38
CA ALA A 78 -35.69 0.11 -12.89
C ALA A 78 -35.40 -0.97 -13.96
N GLU A 79 -36.41 -1.44 -14.66
CA GLU A 79 -36.30 -2.37 -15.77
C GLU A 79 -35.46 -1.79 -16.92
N LEU A 80 -35.67 -0.52 -17.26
CA LEU A 80 -34.88 0.18 -18.26
C LEU A 80 -33.43 0.35 -17.85
N THR A 81 -33.17 0.60 -16.57
CA THR A 81 -31.81 0.69 -16.02
C THR A 81 -31.09 -0.65 -16.14
N ALA A 82 -31.78 -1.74 -15.80
CA ALA A 82 -31.23 -3.11 -15.94
C ALA A 82 -30.90 -3.41 -17.42
N TYR A 83 -31.81 -3.07 -18.33
CA TYR A 83 -31.57 -3.21 -19.77
C TYR A 83 -30.34 -2.46 -20.25
N ILE A 84 -30.19 -1.17 -19.90
CA ILE A 84 -29.07 -0.35 -20.31
C ILE A 84 -27.74 -0.93 -19.77
N THR A 85 -27.76 -1.40 -18.54
CA THR A 85 -26.60 -2.00 -17.91
C THR A 85 -26.20 -3.29 -18.61
N GLN A 86 -27.15 -4.15 -18.90
CA GLN A 86 -26.90 -5.42 -19.59
C GLN A 86 -26.42 -5.21 -21.02
N ALA A 87 -27.03 -4.28 -21.76
CA ALA A 87 -26.58 -3.95 -23.10
C ALA A 87 -25.15 -3.37 -23.14
N ARG A 88 -24.77 -2.57 -22.15
CA ARG A 88 -23.40 -2.11 -22.01
C ARG A 88 -22.44 -3.28 -21.74
N ILE A 89 -22.75 -4.15 -20.77
CA ILE A 89 -21.93 -5.33 -20.45
C ILE A 89 -21.74 -6.18 -21.69
N LEU A 90 -22.80 -6.45 -22.44
CA LEU A 90 -22.73 -7.25 -23.65
C LEU A 90 -21.77 -6.68 -24.69
N VAL A 91 -21.84 -5.35 -24.92
CA VAL A 91 -20.94 -4.67 -25.86
C VAL A 91 -19.49 -4.65 -25.38
N TYR A 92 -19.26 -4.43 -24.07
CA TYR A 92 -17.91 -4.39 -23.51
C TYR A 92 -17.25 -5.77 -23.33
N SER A 93 -18.04 -6.83 -23.20
CA SER A 93 -17.54 -8.20 -22.97
C SER A 93 -17.25 -8.99 -24.26
N ASN A 94 -17.70 -8.50 -25.42
CA ASN A 94 -17.54 -9.20 -26.68
C ASN A 94 -16.63 -8.45 -27.66
N ASN A 95 -15.74 -9.18 -28.32
CA ASN A 95 -14.92 -8.66 -29.42
C ASN A 95 -15.70 -8.84 -30.73
N PHE A 96 -16.23 -7.74 -31.26
CA PHE A 96 -16.97 -7.75 -32.53
C PHE A 96 -16.03 -7.51 -33.70
N THR A 97 -16.18 -8.32 -34.76
CA THR A 97 -15.34 -8.25 -35.97
C THR A 97 -15.88 -7.31 -37.03
N ASN A 98 -17.21 -7.11 -37.07
CA ASN A 98 -17.85 -6.19 -38.02
C ASN A 98 -19.17 -5.63 -37.46
N PHE A 99 -19.73 -4.61 -38.14
CA PHE A 99 -20.90 -3.86 -37.67
C PHE A 99 -22.21 -4.63 -37.76
N GLU A 100 -22.39 -5.43 -38.82
CA GLU A 100 -23.63 -6.19 -39.02
C GLU A 100 -23.75 -7.27 -37.92
N ASN A 101 -22.65 -7.94 -37.63
CA ASN A 101 -22.59 -8.93 -36.57
C ASN A 101 -22.88 -8.29 -35.18
N LEU A 102 -22.26 -7.11 -34.87
CA LEU A 102 -22.55 -6.36 -33.66
C LEU A 102 -24.04 -6.04 -33.52
N LYS A 103 -24.66 -5.56 -34.60
CA LYS A 103 -26.06 -5.16 -34.59
C LYS A 103 -26.99 -6.35 -34.41
N GLU A 104 -26.73 -7.47 -35.08
CA GLU A 104 -27.52 -8.71 -34.98
C GLU A 104 -27.42 -9.32 -33.57
N ILE A 105 -26.23 -9.50 -33.06
CA ILE A 105 -26.01 -10.08 -31.70
C ILE A 105 -26.67 -9.24 -30.63
N ILE A 106 -26.51 -7.92 -30.68
CA ILE A 106 -27.12 -7.03 -29.68
C ILE A 106 -28.64 -7.07 -29.79
N THR A 107 -29.19 -7.08 -31.01
CA THR A 107 -30.64 -7.13 -31.21
C THR A 107 -31.21 -8.49 -30.78
N GLN A 108 -30.57 -9.57 -31.12
CA GLN A 108 -31.03 -10.92 -30.76
C GLN A 108 -30.88 -11.24 -29.29
N GLN A 109 -29.73 -10.92 -28.70
CA GLN A 109 -29.48 -11.22 -27.29
C GLN A 109 -30.26 -10.27 -26.34
N THR A 110 -30.41 -9.01 -26.69
CA THR A 110 -31.22 -8.10 -25.87
C THR A 110 -32.71 -8.40 -25.97
N ASP A 111 -33.21 -8.96 -27.06
CA ASP A 111 -34.58 -9.40 -27.19
C ASP A 111 -34.85 -10.77 -26.52
N ASN A 112 -33.91 -11.72 -26.61
CA ASN A 112 -34.04 -13.06 -26.01
C ASN A 112 -33.86 -13.06 -24.48
N ASP A 113 -32.91 -12.28 -23.93
CA ASP A 113 -32.72 -12.17 -22.48
C ASP A 113 -33.81 -11.32 -21.79
N MET A 114 -34.54 -10.52 -22.55
CA MET A 114 -35.59 -9.64 -22.02
C MET A 114 -36.98 -10.31 -21.98
N SER A 115 -37.15 -11.53 -22.56
CA SER A 115 -38.30 -12.41 -22.30
C SER A 115 -38.24 -13.01 -20.89
N VAL A 116 -37.11 -12.88 -20.19
CA VAL A 116 -36.96 -13.19 -18.78
C VAL A 116 -37.56 -12.02 -17.99
N THR A 117 -38.84 -12.14 -17.70
CA THR A 117 -39.63 -11.31 -16.80
C THR A 117 -38.89 -11.00 -15.50
N PRO A 118 -39.33 -9.98 -14.74
CA PRO A 118 -38.78 -9.57 -13.42
C PRO A 118 -38.55 -10.69 -12.41
N GLN A 119 -39.10 -11.89 -12.64
CA GLN A 119 -38.85 -13.09 -11.85
C GLN A 119 -37.37 -13.50 -11.77
N PHE A 120 -36.51 -13.14 -12.77
CA PHE A 120 -35.09 -13.47 -12.69
C PHE A 120 -34.33 -12.58 -11.70
N ILE A 121 -34.81 -11.36 -11.47
CA ILE A 121 -34.24 -10.47 -10.44
C ILE A 121 -34.82 -10.85 -9.06
N GLN A 122 -36.05 -11.38 -9.01
CA GLN A 122 -36.67 -11.82 -7.74
C GLN A 122 -36.23 -13.22 -7.29
N SER A 123 -35.78 -14.12 -8.20
CA SER A 123 -35.40 -15.49 -7.86
C SER A 123 -33.91 -15.70 -7.58
N LYS A 124 -33.00 -14.85 -8.05
CA LYS A 124 -31.63 -14.83 -7.54
C LYS A 124 -31.64 -14.07 -6.21
N LYS A 125 -31.72 -14.81 -5.09
CA LYS A 125 -31.43 -14.27 -3.76
C LYS A 125 -30.23 -13.35 -3.90
N THR A 126 -30.43 -12.05 -3.57
CA THR A 126 -29.34 -11.07 -3.57
C THR A 126 -28.13 -11.70 -2.91
N PRO A 127 -26.96 -11.76 -3.55
CA PRO A 127 -25.82 -12.44 -2.98
C PRO A 127 -25.54 -11.88 -1.58
N LYS A 128 -25.08 -12.74 -0.69
CA LYS A 128 -24.62 -12.32 0.61
C LYS A 128 -23.40 -11.38 0.43
N ALA A 129 -23.36 -10.30 1.19
CA ALA A 129 -22.22 -9.40 1.20
C ALA A 129 -20.92 -10.15 1.56
N THR A 130 -21.00 -11.04 2.55
CA THR A 130 -19.86 -11.88 2.97
C THR A 130 -19.36 -12.75 1.83
N LYS A 131 -20.24 -13.36 1.00
CA LYS A 131 -19.83 -14.16 -0.13
C LYS A 131 -19.09 -13.35 -1.20
N ALA A 132 -19.56 -12.14 -1.49
CA ALA A 132 -18.86 -11.22 -2.40
C ALA A 132 -17.49 -10.80 -1.85
N MET A 133 -17.40 -10.49 -0.56
CA MET A 133 -16.14 -10.16 0.12
C MET A 133 -15.18 -11.36 0.12
N GLU A 134 -15.66 -12.59 0.32
CA GLU A 134 -14.84 -13.81 0.26
C GLU A 134 -14.27 -14.06 -1.13
N ALA A 135 -15.02 -13.77 -2.19
CA ALA A 135 -14.51 -13.85 -3.56
C ALA A 135 -13.34 -12.89 -3.78
N VAL A 136 -13.43 -11.65 -3.27
CA VAL A 136 -12.32 -10.68 -3.29
C VAL A 136 -11.14 -11.19 -2.46
N LEU A 137 -11.38 -11.76 -1.28
CA LEU A 137 -10.30 -12.34 -0.46
C LEU A 137 -9.61 -13.51 -1.14
N LYS A 138 -10.33 -14.33 -1.88
CA LYS A 138 -9.76 -15.42 -2.69
C LYS A 138 -8.80 -14.86 -3.74
N SER A 139 -9.23 -13.86 -4.51
CA SER A 139 -8.36 -13.16 -5.49
C SER A 139 -7.13 -12.53 -4.82
N ILE A 140 -7.29 -11.94 -3.63
CA ILE A 140 -6.17 -11.40 -2.86
C ILE A 140 -5.20 -12.50 -2.44
N ASN A 141 -5.68 -13.67 -2.03
CA ASN A 141 -4.84 -14.81 -1.64
C ASN A 141 -4.04 -15.37 -2.83
N GLU A 142 -4.62 -15.37 -4.02
CA GLU A 142 -3.97 -15.79 -5.26
C GLU A 142 -3.01 -14.74 -5.82
N SER A 143 -3.09 -13.49 -5.34
CA SER A 143 -2.23 -12.40 -5.78
C SER A 143 -0.81 -12.46 -5.19
N ASN A 144 0.13 -11.72 -5.82
CA ASN A 144 1.52 -11.58 -5.34
C ASN A 144 1.67 -10.71 -4.07
N LYS A 145 0.59 -10.45 -3.31
CA LYS A 145 0.66 -9.71 -2.04
C LYS A 145 1.38 -10.51 -0.96
N SER A 146 1.98 -9.80 0.00
CA SER A 146 2.64 -10.49 1.13
C SER A 146 1.64 -11.26 2.00
N GLU A 147 2.09 -12.34 2.61
CA GLU A 147 1.27 -13.11 3.54
C GLU A 147 0.73 -12.23 4.68
N ASN A 148 1.53 -11.30 5.19
CA ASN A 148 1.07 -10.32 6.19
C ASN A 148 -0.05 -9.42 5.66
N THR A 149 0.01 -9.03 4.38
CA THR A 149 -1.05 -8.24 3.74
C THR A 149 -2.32 -9.09 3.57
N LYS A 150 -2.19 -10.33 3.10
CA LYS A 150 -3.30 -11.30 2.97
C LYS A 150 -3.96 -11.54 4.34
N TYR A 151 -3.14 -11.78 5.36
CA TYR A 151 -3.61 -11.93 6.74
C TYR A 151 -4.36 -10.68 7.24
N ALA A 152 -3.86 -9.48 6.96
CA ALA A 152 -4.53 -8.24 7.36
C ALA A 152 -5.90 -8.09 6.70
N TYR A 153 -6.04 -8.42 5.41
CA TYR A 153 -7.33 -8.43 4.75
C TYR A 153 -8.31 -9.41 5.41
N ARG A 154 -7.86 -10.65 5.69
CA ARG A 154 -8.66 -11.68 6.37
C ARG A 154 -9.07 -11.26 7.77
N LYS A 155 -8.14 -10.74 8.56
CA LYS A 155 -8.39 -10.24 9.92
C LYS A 155 -9.49 -9.17 9.94
N ASN A 156 -9.40 -8.19 9.04
CA ASN A 156 -10.36 -7.09 9.00
C ASN A 156 -11.73 -7.52 8.43
N TYR A 157 -11.76 -8.45 7.48
CA TYR A 157 -12.99 -9.11 7.05
C TYR A 157 -13.70 -9.83 8.20
N ASN A 158 -12.94 -10.56 9.03
CA ASN A 158 -13.52 -11.23 10.21
C ASN A 158 -14.19 -10.24 11.17
N LYS A 159 -13.62 -9.03 11.33
CA LYS A 159 -14.24 -7.94 12.12
C LYS A 159 -15.57 -7.46 11.51
N TRP A 160 -15.65 -7.39 10.19
CA TRP A 160 -16.92 -7.09 9.50
C TRP A 160 -17.98 -8.18 9.77
N CYS A 161 -17.60 -9.46 9.67
CA CYS A 161 -18.51 -10.57 9.97
C CYS A 161 -18.95 -10.59 11.44
N GLU A 162 -18.05 -10.24 12.37
CA GLU A 162 -18.34 -10.11 13.79
C GLU A 162 -19.41 -9.04 14.02
N TRP A 163 -19.25 -7.85 13.44
CA TRP A 163 -20.22 -6.78 13.48
C TRP A 163 -21.58 -7.19 12.93
N LEU A 164 -21.66 -7.83 11.76
CA LEU A 164 -22.92 -8.30 11.18
C LEU A 164 -23.65 -9.25 12.13
N ARG A 165 -22.93 -10.15 12.78
CA ARG A 165 -23.48 -11.14 13.72
C ARG A 165 -23.97 -10.49 15.00
N GLU A 166 -23.16 -9.65 15.65
CA GLU A 166 -23.50 -9.02 16.92
C GLU A 166 -24.66 -8.03 16.80
N THR A 167 -24.67 -7.27 15.72
CA THR A 167 -25.72 -6.28 15.48
C THR A 167 -26.92 -6.84 14.72
N LYS A 168 -26.95 -8.15 14.46
CA LYS A 168 -28.02 -8.86 13.73
C LYS A 168 -28.35 -8.21 12.38
N GLN A 169 -27.35 -7.63 11.72
CA GLN A 169 -27.52 -7.05 10.39
C GLN A 169 -27.78 -8.13 9.35
N VAL A 170 -28.63 -7.80 8.38
CA VAL A 170 -28.89 -8.70 7.25
C VAL A 170 -27.67 -8.76 6.35
N ASP A 171 -27.13 -9.96 6.16
CA ASP A 171 -26.01 -10.21 5.24
C ASP A 171 -26.48 -10.17 3.78
N SER A 172 -26.54 -8.99 3.22
CA SER A 172 -26.92 -8.73 1.83
C SER A 172 -26.05 -7.65 1.20
N MET A 173 -26.05 -7.52 -0.12
CA MET A 173 -25.30 -6.47 -0.82
C MET A 173 -25.69 -5.05 -0.35
N LYS A 174 -26.90 -4.86 0.20
CA LYS A 174 -27.33 -3.59 0.81
C LYS A 174 -26.54 -3.23 2.07
N ALA A 175 -25.91 -4.21 2.74
CA ALA A 175 -25.02 -3.97 3.86
C ALA A 175 -23.72 -3.25 3.44
N LEU A 176 -23.34 -3.34 2.17
CA LEU A 176 -22.17 -2.64 1.61
C LEU A 176 -22.47 -1.18 1.23
N SER A 177 -23.34 -0.52 1.97
CA SER A 177 -23.71 0.88 1.76
C SER A 177 -22.90 1.82 2.66
N GLN A 178 -22.82 3.10 2.26
CA GLN A 178 -22.16 4.14 3.09
C GLN A 178 -22.77 4.23 4.49
N LEU A 179 -24.09 4.09 4.61
CA LEU A 179 -24.79 4.13 5.90
C LEU A 179 -24.30 3.00 6.81
N LYS A 180 -24.32 1.76 6.30
CA LYS A 180 -23.90 0.57 7.07
C LYS A 180 -22.41 0.56 7.37
N PHE A 181 -21.61 1.08 6.47
CA PHE A 181 -20.17 1.29 6.72
C PHE A 181 -19.93 2.29 7.87
N ASN A 182 -20.71 3.35 7.96
CA ASN A 182 -20.64 4.31 9.07
C ASN A 182 -21.11 3.68 10.40
N GLU A 183 -22.13 2.80 10.38
CA GLU A 183 -22.57 2.03 11.55
C GLU A 183 -21.47 1.07 12.02
N PHE A 184 -20.82 0.37 11.09
CA PHE A 184 -19.65 -0.48 11.38
C PHE A 184 -18.51 0.30 12.04
N LYS A 185 -18.18 1.49 11.49
CA LYS A 185 -17.17 2.37 12.09
C LYS A 185 -17.52 2.76 13.52
N LYS A 186 -18.78 3.13 13.77
CA LYS A 186 -19.28 3.47 15.12
C LYS A 186 -19.17 2.27 16.08
N TRP A 187 -19.51 1.08 15.61
CA TRP A 187 -19.38 -0.15 16.40
C TRP A 187 -17.92 -0.44 16.76
N LEU A 188 -16.97 -0.27 15.85
CA LEU A 188 -15.54 -0.42 16.14
C LEU A 188 -15.08 0.55 17.24
N VAL A 189 -15.53 1.80 17.21
CA VAL A 189 -15.21 2.78 18.26
C VAL A 189 -15.83 2.37 19.59
N ALA A 190 -17.09 1.94 19.60
CA ALA A 190 -17.81 1.52 20.80
C ALA A 190 -17.22 0.24 21.42
N SER A 191 -16.59 -0.64 20.61
CA SER A 191 -15.89 -1.84 21.10
C SER A 191 -14.51 -1.55 21.74
N GLY A 192 -14.14 -0.29 21.91
CA GLY A 192 -12.88 0.12 22.53
C GLY A 192 -11.65 0.04 21.60
N ALA A 193 -11.86 -0.12 20.28
CA ALA A 193 -10.75 -0.11 19.33
C ALA A 193 -10.07 1.26 19.29
N THR A 194 -8.73 1.29 19.26
CA THR A 194 -7.98 2.55 19.10
C THR A 194 -8.29 3.20 17.75
N ASN A 195 -8.18 4.52 17.66
CA ASN A 195 -8.41 5.26 16.41
C ASN A 195 -7.55 4.74 15.24
N ALA A 196 -6.32 4.31 15.51
CA ALA A 196 -5.44 3.69 14.53
C ALA A 196 -6.03 2.37 14.00
N MET A 197 -6.51 1.50 14.90
CA MET A 197 -7.16 0.23 14.51
C MET A 197 -8.45 0.48 13.72
N VAL A 198 -9.28 1.45 14.15
CA VAL A 198 -10.50 1.82 13.42
C VAL A 198 -10.16 2.29 12.01
N ASN A 199 -9.18 3.19 11.86
CA ASN A 199 -8.75 3.70 10.56
C ASN A 199 -8.23 2.58 9.65
N ASP A 200 -7.44 1.67 10.19
CA ASP A 200 -6.88 0.53 9.46
C ASP A 200 -7.99 -0.42 8.99
N THR A 201 -8.85 -0.83 9.92
CA THR A 201 -9.96 -1.75 9.63
C THR A 201 -10.91 -1.15 8.58
N CYS A 202 -11.33 0.09 8.75
CA CYS A 202 -12.16 0.80 7.77
C CYS A 202 -11.45 0.90 6.40
N GLY A 203 -10.13 1.14 6.39
CA GLY A 203 -9.35 1.19 5.16
C GLY A 203 -9.31 -0.13 4.40
N TYR A 204 -9.20 -1.26 5.10
CA TYR A 204 -9.25 -2.59 4.47
C TYR A 204 -10.65 -2.92 3.94
N ILE A 205 -11.71 -2.67 4.72
CA ILE A 205 -13.09 -2.90 4.29
C ILE A 205 -13.45 -2.01 3.10
N ALA A 206 -13.08 -0.74 3.11
CA ALA A 206 -13.32 0.16 1.97
C ALA A 206 -12.65 -0.34 0.68
N ARG A 207 -11.42 -0.88 0.76
CA ARG A 207 -10.74 -1.49 -0.40
C ARG A 207 -11.44 -2.75 -0.88
N ILE A 208 -11.93 -3.62 0.00
CA ILE A 208 -12.71 -4.80 -0.38
C ILE A 208 -13.99 -4.37 -1.10
N ILE A 209 -14.72 -3.38 -0.54
CA ILE A 209 -15.93 -2.85 -1.18
C ILE A 209 -15.62 -2.24 -2.55
N LYS A 210 -14.51 -1.53 -2.70
CA LYS A 210 -14.08 -0.98 -3.98
C LYS A 210 -13.83 -2.09 -5.03
N GLU A 211 -13.17 -3.17 -4.66
CA GLU A 211 -12.98 -4.32 -5.56
C GLU A 211 -14.31 -4.99 -5.94
N ILE A 212 -15.28 -5.05 -5.00
CA ILE A 212 -16.63 -5.54 -5.30
C ILE A 212 -17.34 -4.61 -6.30
N VAL A 213 -17.21 -3.29 -6.14
CA VAL A 213 -17.80 -2.29 -7.07
C VAL A 213 -17.19 -2.40 -8.46
N ASN A 214 -15.88 -2.59 -8.56
CA ASN A 214 -15.17 -2.79 -9.82
C ASN A 214 -15.54 -4.10 -10.52
N GLY A 215 -16.05 -5.08 -9.77
CA GLY A 215 -16.59 -6.34 -10.29
C GLY A 215 -18.11 -6.28 -10.45
N GLU A 216 -18.80 -7.27 -9.89
CA GLU A 216 -20.27 -7.43 -10.05
C GLU A 216 -21.09 -6.52 -9.10
N GLY A 217 -20.46 -5.88 -8.12
CA GLY A 217 -21.18 -5.13 -7.08
C GLY A 217 -21.99 -3.96 -7.59
N ALA A 218 -21.56 -3.32 -8.67
CA ALA A 218 -22.26 -2.22 -9.30
C ALA A 218 -23.67 -2.64 -9.79
N ILE A 219 -23.84 -3.89 -10.22
CA ILE A 219 -25.12 -4.47 -10.66
C ILE A 219 -26.16 -4.47 -9.52
N TYR A 220 -25.68 -4.64 -8.29
CA TYR A 220 -26.51 -4.64 -7.07
C TYR A 220 -26.63 -3.27 -6.40
N GLY A 221 -26.18 -2.21 -7.09
CA GLY A 221 -26.23 -0.84 -6.58
C GLY A 221 -25.21 -0.52 -5.49
N VAL A 222 -24.18 -1.39 -5.30
CA VAL A 222 -23.07 -1.11 -4.38
C VAL A 222 -22.24 0.05 -4.93
N LYS A 223 -21.91 1.00 -4.07
CA LYS A 223 -21.05 2.16 -4.40
C LYS A 223 -19.81 2.14 -3.52
N GLU A 224 -18.75 2.76 -4.00
CA GLU A 224 -17.56 2.99 -3.17
C GLU A 224 -17.93 3.73 -1.89
N VAL A 225 -17.33 3.32 -0.79
CA VAL A 225 -17.51 3.98 0.50
C VAL A 225 -16.32 4.87 0.81
N THR A 226 -16.60 5.98 1.47
CA THR A 226 -15.59 6.92 1.93
C THR A 226 -15.67 7.09 3.44
N PHE A 227 -14.56 7.43 4.07
CA PHE A 227 -14.56 7.77 5.49
C PHE A 227 -13.48 8.80 5.84
N LYS A 228 -13.79 9.67 6.77
CA LYS A 228 -12.81 10.55 7.39
C LYS A 228 -12.06 9.76 8.45
N LYS A 229 -10.74 9.74 8.36
CA LYS A 229 -9.90 9.12 9.39
C LYS A 229 -10.09 9.83 10.73
N LEU A 230 -10.11 9.06 11.80
CA LEU A 230 -10.07 9.57 13.15
C LEU A 230 -8.67 10.11 13.44
N ALA A 231 -8.58 11.18 14.21
CA ALA A 231 -7.30 11.69 14.67
C ALA A 231 -6.59 10.60 15.49
N THR A 232 -5.40 10.25 15.09
CA THR A 232 -4.55 9.35 15.85
C THR A 232 -3.57 10.20 16.63
N THR A 233 -3.73 10.23 17.94
CA THR A 233 -2.61 10.65 18.79
C THR A 233 -1.53 9.60 18.62
N SER A 234 -0.33 10.03 18.21
CA SER A 234 0.84 9.15 18.21
C SER A 234 1.23 8.89 19.66
N THR A 235 0.48 8.01 20.34
CA THR A 235 0.78 7.64 21.73
C THR A 235 2.01 6.73 21.83
N ASN A 236 2.49 6.20 20.72
CA ASN A 236 3.71 5.38 20.66
C ASN A 236 4.87 6.22 20.13
N VAL A 237 5.27 7.24 20.89
CA VAL A 237 6.53 7.94 20.64
C VAL A 237 7.65 7.00 21.10
N LYS A 238 8.36 6.40 20.14
CA LYS A 238 9.55 5.63 20.46
C LYS A 238 10.69 6.59 20.72
N CYS A 239 11.30 6.47 21.88
CA CYS A 239 12.53 7.16 22.21
C CYS A 239 13.74 6.33 21.76
N GLU A 240 14.86 6.97 21.54
CA GLU A 240 16.14 6.32 21.34
C GLU A 240 16.66 5.70 22.64
N LEU A 241 17.58 4.77 22.54
CA LEU A 241 18.41 4.31 23.63
C LEU A 241 19.55 5.31 23.81
N LEU A 242 19.83 5.67 25.08
CA LEU A 242 20.99 6.46 25.43
C LEU A 242 22.26 5.61 25.38
N GLU A 243 23.44 6.24 25.27
CA GLU A 243 24.69 5.51 25.16
C GLU A 243 24.95 4.64 26.39
N GLU A 244 24.69 5.17 27.59
CA GLU A 244 24.79 4.42 28.85
C GLU A 244 23.82 3.23 28.92
N GLU A 245 22.64 3.32 28.30
CA GLU A 245 21.67 2.24 28.21
C GLU A 245 22.16 1.12 27.26
N ILE A 246 22.83 1.53 26.18
CA ILE A 246 23.45 0.58 25.22
C ILE A 246 24.59 -0.16 25.90
N GLU A 247 25.48 0.56 26.58
CA GLU A 247 26.61 -0.05 27.31
C GLU A 247 26.10 -0.97 28.43
N ALA A 248 25.10 -0.56 29.20
CA ALA A 248 24.49 -1.41 30.21
C ALA A 248 23.93 -2.71 29.61
N LEU A 249 23.31 -2.66 28.42
CA LEU A 249 22.87 -3.87 27.71
C LEU A 249 24.06 -4.74 27.28
N LYS A 250 25.15 -4.16 26.78
CA LYS A 250 26.37 -4.87 26.40
C LYS A 250 27.02 -5.58 27.59
N ASP A 251 27.10 -4.91 28.74
CA ASP A 251 27.76 -5.42 29.93
C ASP A 251 26.94 -6.44 30.72
N THR A 252 25.60 -6.45 30.51
CA THR A 252 24.73 -7.38 31.23
C THR A 252 25.04 -8.82 30.86
N LYS A 253 25.40 -9.62 31.87
CA LYS A 253 25.69 -11.05 31.68
C LYS A 253 24.45 -11.80 31.25
N THR A 254 24.61 -12.64 30.25
CA THR A 254 23.56 -13.54 29.76
C THR A 254 23.50 -14.80 30.59
N ILE A 255 22.29 -15.37 30.77
CA ILE A 255 22.04 -16.56 31.58
C ILE A 255 21.96 -17.83 30.73
N SER A 256 21.94 -17.71 29.43
CA SER A 256 21.87 -18.85 28.50
C SER A 256 22.50 -18.49 27.13
N LYS A 257 22.93 -19.51 26.38
CA LYS A 257 23.38 -19.35 24.98
C LYS A 257 22.30 -18.74 24.10
N ARG A 258 21.04 -19.05 24.37
CA ARG A 258 19.90 -18.50 23.65
C ARG A 258 19.79 -16.98 23.87
N GLU A 259 19.84 -16.54 25.11
CA GLU A 259 19.78 -15.10 25.43
C GLU A 259 20.98 -14.37 24.82
N GLU A 260 22.19 -14.96 24.90
CA GLU A 260 23.39 -14.41 24.29
C GLU A 260 23.23 -14.24 22.78
N PHE A 261 22.70 -15.24 22.09
CA PHE A 261 22.43 -15.18 20.66
C PHE A 261 21.48 -14.02 20.33
N TYR A 262 20.33 -13.89 21.00
CA TYR A 262 19.37 -12.83 20.71
C TYR A 262 19.82 -11.44 21.17
N LYS A 263 20.63 -11.35 22.23
CA LYS A 263 21.38 -10.14 22.60
C LYS A 263 22.27 -9.70 21.43
N ASN A 264 23.07 -10.59 20.88
CA ASN A 264 23.96 -10.29 19.75
C ASN A 264 23.20 -9.91 18.49
N VAL A 265 22.03 -10.51 18.22
CA VAL A 265 21.15 -10.08 17.12
C VAL A 265 20.67 -8.63 17.35
N PHE A 266 20.31 -8.26 18.56
CA PHE A 266 19.90 -6.89 18.88
C PHE A 266 21.07 -5.89 18.78
N LEU A 267 22.25 -6.28 19.23
CA LEU A 267 23.48 -5.48 19.06
C LEU A 267 23.84 -5.27 17.59
N LEU A 268 23.68 -6.31 16.76
CA LEU A 268 23.85 -6.18 15.30
C LEU A 268 22.82 -5.20 14.71
N GLN A 269 21.60 -5.17 15.24
CA GLN A 269 20.62 -4.17 14.83
C GLN A 269 21.02 -2.75 15.25
N LEU A 270 21.62 -2.58 16.45
CA LEU A 270 22.19 -1.31 16.91
C LEU A 270 23.40 -0.88 16.08
N ALA A 271 24.25 -1.80 15.66
CA ALA A 271 25.40 -1.47 14.82
C ALA A 271 25.02 -1.12 13.36
N THR A 272 23.92 -1.69 12.84
CA THR A 272 23.55 -1.57 11.42
C THR A 272 22.31 -0.71 11.15
N GLY A 273 21.45 -0.54 12.14
CA GLY A 273 20.14 0.12 12.01
C GLY A 273 19.12 -0.66 11.18
N GLN A 274 19.39 -1.93 10.84
CA GLN A 274 18.51 -2.68 9.95
C GLN A 274 17.21 -3.16 10.63
N ARG A 275 16.14 -3.38 9.83
CA ARG A 275 14.93 -4.04 10.33
C ARG A 275 15.27 -5.47 10.70
N ILE A 276 14.58 -6.04 11.66
CA ILE A 276 14.80 -7.44 12.06
C ILE A 276 14.70 -8.43 10.88
N SER A 277 13.82 -8.18 9.91
CA SER A 277 13.72 -9.00 8.69
C SER A 277 14.94 -8.88 7.79
N ASP A 278 15.56 -7.71 7.75
CA ASP A 278 16.75 -7.44 6.95
C ASP A 278 18.02 -7.95 7.72
N THR A 279 18.02 -7.82 9.05
CA THR A 279 19.01 -8.46 9.94
C THR A 279 18.98 -9.98 9.79
N TYR A 280 17.79 -10.59 9.71
CA TYR A 280 17.66 -12.02 9.44
C TYR A 280 18.33 -12.43 8.13
N THR A 281 18.19 -11.64 7.07
CA THR A 281 18.88 -11.85 5.79
C THR A 281 20.41 -11.77 5.95
N ILE A 282 20.88 -10.82 6.75
CA ILE A 282 22.33 -10.64 7.03
C ILE A 282 22.91 -11.83 7.80
N ILE A 283 22.27 -12.26 8.88
CA ILE A 283 22.77 -13.38 9.69
C ILE A 283 22.73 -14.72 8.95
N LYS A 284 21.90 -14.83 7.90
CA LYS A 284 21.89 -15.99 6.99
C LYS A 284 22.98 -15.94 5.91
N GLY A 285 23.75 -14.86 5.84
CA GLY A 285 24.76 -14.67 4.79
C GLY A 285 24.18 -14.31 3.41
N GLU A 286 22.90 -13.94 3.33
CA GLU A 286 22.21 -13.62 2.08
C GLU A 286 22.46 -12.14 1.69
N TYR A 287 23.70 -11.75 1.40
CA TYR A 287 24.08 -10.38 1.04
C TYR A 287 25.27 -10.34 0.08
N GLU A 288 25.47 -9.20 -0.55
CA GLU A 288 26.66 -8.89 -1.37
C GLU A 288 27.61 -8.00 -0.57
N VAL A 289 28.91 -8.11 -0.79
CA VAL A 289 29.92 -7.20 -0.23
C VAL A 289 30.51 -6.36 -1.36
N LEU A 290 30.54 -5.04 -1.16
CA LEU A 290 31.25 -4.11 -2.03
C LEU A 290 32.36 -3.40 -1.26
N LYS A 291 33.46 -3.11 -1.94
CA LYS A 291 34.53 -2.26 -1.43
C LYS A 291 34.48 -0.90 -2.12
N ASP A 292 34.70 0.16 -1.36
CA ASP A 292 34.88 1.49 -1.91
C ASP A 292 36.33 1.68 -2.40
N VAL A 293 36.60 2.86 -2.95
CA VAL A 293 37.97 3.21 -3.47
C VAL A 293 39.04 3.26 -2.37
N ASN A 294 38.65 3.36 -1.11
CA ASN A 294 39.53 3.39 0.06
C ASN A 294 39.70 2.00 0.71
N GLY A 295 39.03 0.97 0.16
CA GLY A 295 39.04 -0.39 0.69
C GLY A 295 38.04 -0.65 1.79
N ASN A 296 37.16 0.30 2.15
CA ASN A 296 36.11 0.07 3.12
C ASN A 296 35.04 -0.88 2.56
N GLU A 297 34.65 -1.85 3.35
CA GLU A 297 33.66 -2.87 2.95
C GLU A 297 32.24 -2.49 3.39
N PHE A 298 31.30 -2.81 2.51
CA PHE A 298 29.88 -2.56 2.74
C PHE A 298 29.05 -3.80 2.45
N ILE A 299 28.16 -4.15 3.36
CA ILE A 299 27.09 -5.13 3.11
C ILE A 299 26.02 -4.46 2.27
N ILE A 300 25.62 -5.13 1.18
CA ILE A 300 24.52 -4.70 0.32
C ILE A 300 23.40 -5.72 0.41
N ILE A 301 22.23 -5.28 0.86
CA ILE A 301 21.03 -6.11 0.91
C ILE A 301 19.89 -5.51 0.11
N LYS A 302 19.04 -6.37 -0.45
CA LYS A 302 17.75 -5.99 -1.04
C LYS A 302 16.70 -6.03 0.07
N ASN A 303 16.15 -4.87 0.42
CA ASN A 303 15.19 -4.78 1.53
C ASN A 303 13.92 -5.58 1.24
N LYS A 304 13.61 -6.58 2.05
CA LYS A 304 12.46 -7.49 1.89
C LYS A 304 11.13 -6.75 1.74
N LYS A 305 10.92 -5.68 2.49
CA LYS A 305 9.66 -4.89 2.46
C LYS A 305 9.47 -4.11 1.16
N CYS A 306 10.56 -3.77 0.45
CA CYS A 306 10.55 -2.98 -0.79
C CYS A 306 10.81 -3.83 -2.04
N ALA A 307 11.05 -5.12 -1.91
CA ALA A 307 11.43 -6.01 -3.02
C ALA A 307 10.30 -6.29 -4.02
N ARG A 308 9.09 -5.79 -3.78
CA ARG A 308 7.88 -6.08 -4.59
C ARG A 308 7.44 -4.95 -5.51
N GLY A 309 8.20 -3.87 -5.61
CA GLY A 309 7.92 -2.74 -6.50
C GLY A 309 8.89 -2.68 -7.68
N ALA A 310 8.60 -1.85 -8.68
CA ALA A 310 9.46 -1.61 -9.84
C ALA A 310 10.87 -1.08 -9.48
N LYS A 311 11.07 -0.59 -8.25
CA LYS A 311 12.38 -0.14 -7.73
C LYS A 311 12.70 -0.89 -6.45
N VAL A 312 13.55 -1.91 -6.56
CA VAL A 312 14.12 -2.61 -5.39
C VAL A 312 15.04 -1.65 -4.65
N LYS A 313 14.71 -1.33 -3.39
CA LYS A 313 15.60 -0.53 -2.55
C LYS A 313 16.68 -1.41 -1.95
N LYS A 314 17.92 -0.93 -2.03
CA LYS A 314 19.08 -1.55 -1.40
C LYS A 314 19.45 -0.76 -0.14
N SER A 315 20.02 -1.43 0.85
CA SER A 315 20.74 -0.82 1.97
C SER A 315 22.24 -1.00 1.77
N TYR A 316 23.00 0.02 2.16
CA TYR A 316 24.46 0.04 2.12
C TYR A 316 24.97 0.19 3.55
N ILE A 317 25.47 -0.88 4.14
CA ILE A 317 25.79 -0.98 5.55
C ILE A 317 27.32 -1.11 5.69
N PRO A 318 28.02 -0.17 6.33
CA PRO A 318 29.47 -0.29 6.54
C PRO A 318 29.79 -1.50 7.42
N ILE A 319 30.81 -2.27 7.02
CA ILE A 319 31.35 -3.36 7.84
C ILE A 319 32.40 -2.78 8.78
N THR A 320 31.94 -2.37 9.96
CA THR A 320 32.83 -1.99 11.05
C THR A 320 33.39 -3.25 11.75
N LYS A 321 34.41 -3.08 12.60
CA LYS A 321 34.93 -4.18 13.42
C LYS A 321 33.80 -4.80 14.26
N GLU A 322 32.98 -3.99 14.92
CA GLU A 322 31.82 -4.47 15.71
C GLU A 322 30.84 -5.30 14.87
N VAL A 323 30.53 -4.85 13.66
CA VAL A 323 29.65 -5.62 12.73
C VAL A 323 30.29 -6.93 12.34
N SER A 324 31.59 -6.93 12.02
CA SER A 324 32.35 -8.14 11.65
C SER A 324 32.38 -9.17 12.79
N ASP A 325 32.69 -8.72 14.01
CA ASP A 325 32.76 -9.57 15.20
C ASP A 325 31.39 -10.21 15.50
N LEU A 326 30.30 -9.42 15.42
CA LEU A 326 28.95 -9.92 15.62
C LEU A 326 28.52 -10.92 14.53
N LEU A 327 28.89 -10.69 13.28
CA LEU A 327 28.59 -11.62 12.19
C LEU A 327 29.30 -12.95 12.36
N GLN A 328 30.54 -12.94 12.83
CA GLN A 328 31.31 -14.15 13.09
C GLN A 328 30.63 -15.06 14.13
N VAL A 329 29.99 -14.48 15.14
CA VAL A 329 29.26 -15.23 16.20
C VAL A 329 27.87 -15.66 15.75
N LEU A 330 27.21 -14.86 14.91
CA LEU A 330 25.81 -15.08 14.55
C LEU A 330 25.61 -15.97 13.34
N GLN A 331 26.51 -15.89 12.33
CA GLN A 331 26.35 -16.67 11.11
C GLN A 331 26.63 -18.16 11.35
N GLY A 332 25.82 -19.02 10.75
CA GLY A 332 25.93 -20.47 10.92
C GLY A 332 25.50 -20.99 12.31
N ASN A 333 25.01 -20.11 13.19
CA ASN A 333 24.58 -20.52 14.52
C ASN A 333 23.27 -21.34 14.45
N GLU A 334 23.23 -22.45 15.21
CA GLU A 334 22.07 -23.37 15.27
C GLU A 334 20.79 -22.71 15.82
N LEU A 335 20.91 -21.61 16.54
CA LEU A 335 19.78 -20.86 17.12
C LEU A 335 19.09 -19.93 16.11
N ILE A 336 19.57 -19.83 14.86
CA ILE A 336 18.91 -19.07 13.81
C ILE A 336 17.56 -19.73 13.50
N PRO A 337 16.42 -19.06 13.76
CA PRO A 337 15.11 -19.65 13.52
C PRO A 337 14.82 -19.79 12.03
N THR A 338 13.80 -20.60 11.69
CA THR A 338 13.41 -20.88 10.30
C THR A 338 12.84 -19.67 9.56
N ASN A 339 12.40 -18.64 10.28
CA ASN A 339 11.81 -17.43 9.70
C ASN A 339 12.04 -16.19 10.57
N ASP A 340 11.91 -15.03 9.94
CA ASP A 340 12.12 -13.71 10.55
C ASP A 340 11.04 -13.31 11.57
N LYS A 341 9.85 -13.91 11.55
CA LYS A 341 8.80 -13.66 12.54
C LYS A 341 9.18 -14.27 13.88
N THR A 342 9.60 -15.51 13.86
CA THR A 342 10.09 -16.22 15.07
C THR A 342 11.33 -15.51 15.64
N LEU A 343 12.25 -15.03 14.77
CA LEU A 343 13.38 -14.21 15.22
C LEU A 343 12.89 -12.94 15.93
N THR A 344 11.90 -12.26 15.35
CA THR A 344 11.33 -11.03 15.93
C THR A 344 10.73 -11.28 17.32
N GLU A 345 9.97 -12.35 17.45
CA GLU A 345 9.33 -12.74 18.72
C GLU A 345 10.38 -13.01 19.81
N TYR A 346 11.36 -13.82 19.50
CA TYR A 346 12.40 -14.19 20.46
C TYR A 346 13.31 -13.00 20.83
N VAL A 347 13.77 -12.21 19.87
CA VAL A 347 14.53 -10.99 20.17
C VAL A 347 13.74 -10.07 21.08
N ASN A 348 12.45 -9.86 20.82
CA ASN A 348 11.64 -8.95 21.65
C ASN A 348 11.37 -9.51 23.07
N ILE A 349 11.33 -10.81 23.25
CA ILE A 349 11.20 -11.42 24.57
C ILE A 349 12.53 -11.28 25.34
N GLU A 350 13.61 -11.76 24.76
CA GLU A 350 14.90 -11.81 25.44
C GLU A 350 15.46 -10.41 25.74
N ILE A 351 15.28 -9.43 24.82
CA ILE A 351 15.81 -8.07 25.04
C ILE A 351 15.05 -7.33 26.15
N LYS A 352 13.77 -7.59 26.36
CA LYS A 352 13.02 -7.00 27.48
C LYS A 352 13.53 -7.50 28.83
N GLU A 353 13.77 -8.80 28.93
CA GLU A 353 14.29 -9.40 30.14
C GLU A 353 15.74 -8.95 30.41
N LEU A 354 16.56 -8.89 29.37
CA LEU A 354 17.91 -8.34 29.47
C LEU A 354 17.90 -6.87 29.91
N ALA A 355 17.04 -6.05 29.32
CA ALA A 355 16.91 -4.62 29.67
C ALA A 355 16.43 -4.42 31.12
N ARG A 356 15.52 -5.28 31.60
CA ARG A 356 15.09 -5.28 33.01
C ARG A 356 16.26 -5.55 33.94
N ARG A 357 17.10 -6.55 33.64
CA ARG A 357 18.31 -6.88 34.44
C ARG A 357 19.41 -5.84 34.30
N ALA A 358 19.50 -5.18 33.14
CA ALA A 358 20.40 -4.06 32.91
C ALA A 358 19.96 -2.77 33.62
N GLY A 359 18.79 -2.77 34.26
CA GLY A 359 18.28 -1.60 35.00
C GLY A 359 17.73 -0.48 34.11
N LEU A 360 17.27 -0.77 32.89
CA LEU A 360 16.69 0.22 31.97
C LEU A 360 15.28 0.64 32.42
N ASN A 361 15.22 1.42 33.49
CA ASN A 361 13.97 1.84 34.14
C ASN A 361 13.51 3.25 33.75
N ARG A 362 14.22 3.95 32.86
CA ARG A 362 13.82 5.28 32.37
C ARG A 362 12.37 5.22 31.86
N ILE A 363 11.57 6.19 32.30
CA ILE A 363 10.18 6.30 31.86
C ILE A 363 10.16 6.86 30.44
N THR A 364 9.54 6.12 29.53
CA THR A 364 9.36 6.53 28.14
C THR A 364 8.28 7.61 28.02
N PRO A 365 8.20 8.32 26.90
CA PRO A 365 7.10 9.27 26.64
C PRO A 365 5.69 8.66 26.73
N ASN A 366 5.59 7.34 26.69
CA ASN A 366 4.32 6.61 26.84
C ASN A 366 3.97 6.32 28.32
N GLY A 367 4.78 6.78 29.27
CA GLY A 367 4.56 6.60 30.72
C GLY A 367 4.90 5.20 31.24
N LYS A 368 5.69 4.41 30.50
CA LYS A 368 6.10 3.05 30.88
C LYS A 368 7.62 2.96 31.03
N PRO A 369 8.13 2.06 31.89
CA PRO A 369 9.56 1.79 31.95
C PRO A 369 10.08 1.30 30.59
N LEU A 370 11.29 1.71 30.21
CA LEU A 370 11.89 1.38 28.92
C LEU A 370 12.00 -0.13 28.69
N HIS A 371 12.34 -0.91 29.73
CA HIS A 371 12.45 -2.38 29.61
C HIS A 371 11.12 -3.07 29.25
N GLU A 372 9.97 -2.45 29.52
CA GLU A 372 8.66 -2.98 29.08
C GLU A 372 8.35 -2.69 27.60
N GLU A 373 8.88 -1.57 27.07
CA GLU A 373 8.59 -1.10 25.72
C GLU A 373 9.67 -1.44 24.69
N ILE A 374 10.91 -1.70 25.14
CA ILE A 374 12.02 -2.01 24.26
C ILE A 374 11.68 -3.17 23.30
N SER A 375 12.09 -3.04 22.07
CA SER A 375 11.87 -4.01 21.02
C SER A 375 12.92 -3.85 19.92
N SER A 376 13.04 -4.82 19.05
CA SER A 376 13.93 -4.78 17.88
C SER A 376 13.83 -3.47 17.05
N HIS A 377 12.68 -2.78 17.12
CA HIS A 377 12.49 -1.53 16.41
C HIS A 377 13.16 -0.33 17.09
N TYR A 378 13.41 -0.40 18.41
CA TYR A 378 14.15 0.63 19.15
C TYR A 378 15.59 0.79 18.63
N ALA A 379 16.27 -0.33 18.33
CA ALA A 379 17.61 -0.29 17.74
C ALA A 379 17.66 0.59 16.49
N ARG A 380 16.69 0.41 15.59
CA ARG A 380 16.62 1.20 14.36
C ARG A 380 16.32 2.68 14.61
N HIS A 381 15.44 3.00 15.58
CA HIS A 381 15.20 4.39 15.99
C HIS A 381 16.47 5.03 16.52
N THR A 382 17.15 4.36 17.44
CA THR A 382 18.42 4.81 18.03
C THR A 382 19.44 5.14 16.96
N VAL A 383 19.70 4.20 16.05
CA VAL A 383 20.68 4.41 14.97
C VAL A 383 20.29 5.57 14.07
N THR A 384 19.01 5.68 13.72
CA THR A 384 18.55 6.77 12.84
C THR A 384 18.79 8.14 13.51
N THR A 385 18.49 8.26 14.80
CA THR A 385 18.72 9.51 15.57
C THR A 385 20.21 9.79 15.69
N GLN A 386 21.03 8.79 16.01
CA GLN A 386 22.48 8.93 16.09
C GLN A 386 23.11 9.37 14.77
N LEU A 387 22.69 8.78 13.63
CA LEU A 387 23.17 9.17 12.29
C LEU A 387 22.76 10.61 11.96
N SER A 388 21.56 11.04 12.34
CA SER A 388 21.10 12.41 12.17
C SER A 388 21.94 13.40 13.01
N ARG A 389 22.25 13.06 14.28
CA ARG A 389 23.13 13.86 15.14
C ARG A 389 24.58 13.92 14.63
N LYS A 390 25.05 12.87 13.98
CA LYS A 390 26.37 12.85 13.29
C LYS A 390 26.37 13.69 12.00
N GLY A 391 25.26 14.36 11.68
CA GLY A 391 25.16 15.27 10.53
C GLY A 391 24.88 14.62 9.19
N LEU A 392 24.54 13.31 9.14
CA LEU A 392 24.14 12.66 7.88
C LEU A 392 22.82 13.25 7.38
N THR A 393 22.75 13.44 6.06
CA THR A 393 21.53 13.88 5.40
C THR A 393 20.46 12.81 5.43
N SER A 394 19.18 13.20 5.27
CA SER A 394 18.07 12.24 5.20
C SER A 394 18.23 11.24 4.06
N GLU A 395 18.86 11.65 2.95
CA GLU A 395 19.19 10.78 1.82
C GLU A 395 20.24 9.72 2.21
N GLN A 396 21.30 10.12 2.87
CA GLN A 396 22.37 9.21 3.31
C GLN A 396 21.84 8.19 4.32
N ILE A 397 21.06 8.66 5.30
CA ILE A 397 20.38 7.78 6.27
C ILE A 397 19.41 6.83 5.56
N ALA A 398 18.66 7.33 4.58
CA ALA A 398 17.71 6.52 3.81
C ALA A 398 18.43 5.43 3.00
N LEU A 399 19.61 5.72 2.43
CA LEU A 399 20.43 4.74 1.72
C LEU A 399 20.97 3.65 2.66
N GLN A 400 21.50 4.03 3.81
CA GLN A 400 22.01 3.07 4.79
C GLN A 400 20.92 2.16 5.33
N LEU A 401 19.74 2.73 5.64
CA LEU A 401 18.64 2.01 6.27
C LEU A 401 17.64 1.38 5.29
N GLY A 402 17.74 1.65 3.98
CA GLY A 402 16.76 1.20 2.99
C GLY A 402 15.37 1.78 3.19
N ASN A 403 15.30 3.03 3.62
CA ASN A 403 14.05 3.81 3.76
C ASN A 403 13.84 4.73 2.54
N SER A 404 12.75 5.49 2.54
CA SER A 404 12.64 6.69 1.72
C SER A 404 13.06 7.91 2.53
N LYS A 405 13.54 8.96 1.86
CA LYS A 405 13.88 10.24 2.49
C LYS A 405 12.72 10.78 3.31
N GLU A 406 11.52 10.79 2.73
CA GLU A 406 10.30 11.28 3.39
C GLU A 406 9.96 10.49 4.67
N MET A 407 10.30 9.18 4.68
CA MET A 407 10.10 8.35 5.87
C MET A 407 11.09 8.74 6.97
N VAL A 408 12.35 9.01 6.62
CA VAL A 408 13.37 9.45 7.58
C VAL A 408 12.96 10.82 8.17
N GLU A 409 12.57 11.76 7.32
CA GLU A 409 12.15 13.10 7.77
C GLU A 409 10.91 13.06 8.66
N ARG A 410 9.91 12.28 8.30
CA ARG A 410 8.64 12.21 9.03
C ARG A 410 8.72 11.48 10.37
N VAL A 411 9.52 10.40 10.44
CA VAL A 411 9.47 9.47 11.58
C VAL A 411 10.64 9.67 12.53
N TYR A 412 11.78 10.13 12.03
CA TYR A 412 13.01 10.12 12.79
C TYR A 412 13.64 11.50 13.01
N LYS A 413 13.28 12.51 12.22
CA LYS A 413 13.73 13.89 12.47
C LYS A 413 12.80 14.62 13.45
N HIS A 414 12.68 14.10 14.64
CA HIS A 414 12.17 14.88 15.78
C HIS A 414 13.40 15.49 16.48
N GLU A 415 13.85 16.64 15.96
CA GLU A 415 14.88 17.42 16.64
C GLU A 415 14.27 17.92 17.95
N THR A 416 14.94 17.62 19.07
CA THR A 416 14.58 18.23 20.35
C THR A 416 15.03 19.70 20.36
N ASP A 417 14.43 20.52 21.20
CA ASP A 417 14.87 21.92 21.37
C ASP A 417 16.38 21.98 21.68
N THR A 418 16.90 21.01 22.42
CA THR A 418 18.32 20.87 22.71
C THR A 418 19.15 20.58 21.45
N ASP A 419 18.67 19.73 20.55
CA ASP A 419 19.35 19.44 19.27
C ASP A 419 19.37 20.69 18.38
N ILE A 420 18.29 21.48 18.38
CA ILE A 420 18.20 22.73 17.63
C ILE A 420 19.18 23.75 18.22
N ILE A 421 19.19 23.92 19.54
CA ILE A 421 20.10 24.84 20.23
C ILE A 421 21.56 24.44 19.94
N ASN A 422 21.92 23.19 20.07
CA ASN A 422 23.26 22.70 19.80
C ASN A 422 23.69 22.93 18.33
N LYS A 423 22.81 22.77 17.36
CA LYS A 423 23.08 23.11 15.95
C LYS A 423 23.29 24.59 15.72
N LEU A 424 22.48 25.43 16.38
CA LEU A 424 22.61 26.89 16.28
C LEU A 424 23.87 27.40 17.00
N SER A 425 24.35 26.69 18.01
CA SER A 425 25.55 27.02 18.77
C SER A 425 26.86 26.56 18.12
N GLN A 426 26.78 25.68 17.08
CA GLN A 426 27.97 25.32 16.31
C GLN A 426 28.37 26.47 15.40
N PRO A 427 29.68 26.82 15.33
CA PRO A 427 30.14 27.84 14.39
C PRO A 427 29.76 27.40 12.98
N GLN A 428 29.02 28.29 12.31
CA GLN A 428 28.67 28.07 10.90
C GLN A 428 29.98 27.97 10.10
N PRO A 429 30.12 27.03 9.16
CA PRO A 429 31.27 27.03 8.26
C PRO A 429 31.30 28.39 7.58
N THR A 430 32.33 29.16 7.90
CA THR A 430 32.55 30.46 7.29
C THR A 430 32.72 30.24 5.80
N ASN A 431 31.74 30.66 4.98
CA ASN A 431 31.90 30.86 3.55
C ASN A 431 32.90 31.99 3.36
N THR A 432 34.19 31.71 3.57
CA THR A 432 35.24 32.58 3.15
C THR A 432 35.34 32.38 1.61
N PRO A 433 35.03 33.41 0.80
CA PRO A 433 35.31 33.32 -0.59
C PRO A 433 36.81 33.14 -0.78
N PRO A 434 37.31 32.31 -1.72
CA PRO A 434 38.73 32.15 -1.93
C PRO A 434 39.34 33.54 -2.20
N ALA A 435 40.39 33.89 -1.45
CA ALA A 435 41.10 35.15 -1.58
C ALA A 435 41.51 35.34 -3.04
N ALA A 436 41.17 36.47 -3.60
CA ALA A 436 41.58 36.89 -4.91
C ALA A 436 43.08 36.95 -4.98
N ALA A 437 43.71 35.97 -5.58
CA ALA A 437 45.13 36.03 -5.96
C ALA A 437 45.24 36.96 -7.14
N GLY A 438 46.07 38.01 -6.93
CA GLY A 438 46.31 39.09 -7.88
C GLY A 438 46.84 38.60 -9.23
N ASN A 439 46.44 39.33 -10.25
CA ASN A 439 46.89 39.24 -11.59
C ASN A 439 48.41 39.29 -11.73
N THR A 440 48.98 38.33 -12.45
CA THR A 440 50.13 38.58 -13.35
C THR A 440 49.96 37.73 -14.62
N THR A 441 49.98 38.46 -15.71
CA THR A 441 49.78 38.04 -17.08
C THR A 441 50.89 37.13 -17.55
N ALA A 442 50.59 35.91 -18.08
CA ALA A 442 51.37 35.27 -19.13
C ALA A 442 50.48 34.33 -19.97
N VAL A 443 50.26 34.73 -21.16
CA VAL A 443 49.60 33.95 -22.23
C VAL A 443 50.50 32.81 -22.67
N GLN A 444 50.05 31.58 -22.50
CA GLN A 444 50.53 30.46 -23.30
C GLN A 444 49.37 29.56 -23.72
N THR A 445 49.21 29.47 -25.01
CA THR A 445 48.29 28.62 -25.75
C THR A 445 48.75 27.16 -25.62
N VAL A 446 47.95 26.26 -25.07
CA VAL A 446 48.17 24.80 -25.17
C VAL A 446 46.83 24.14 -25.52
N GLN A 447 46.91 23.31 -26.57
CA GLN A 447 45.84 22.50 -27.15
C GLN A 447 45.25 21.48 -26.12
N PRO A 448 43.96 21.06 -26.31
CA PRO A 448 43.32 20.11 -25.40
C PRO A 448 43.82 18.65 -25.70
N ALA A 449 44.24 17.97 -24.65
CA ALA A 449 44.52 16.54 -24.66
C ALA A 449 43.24 15.71 -24.44
N PRO A 450 43.16 14.47 -24.90
CA PRO A 450 41.93 13.68 -24.98
C PRO A 450 41.50 13.16 -23.61
N THR A 451 40.21 13.21 -23.38
CA THR A 451 39.48 12.70 -22.20
C THR A 451 39.67 11.17 -22.10
N GLN A 452 40.42 10.70 -21.15
CA GLN A 452 40.39 9.31 -20.73
C GLN A 452 39.24 9.07 -19.77
N GLN A 453 38.29 8.25 -20.22
CA GLN A 453 37.26 7.68 -19.36
C GLN A 453 37.90 6.67 -18.41
N ALA A 454 37.93 6.99 -17.14
CA ALA A 454 38.30 6.03 -16.10
C ALA A 454 37.20 5.01 -15.91
N HIS A 455 37.35 3.82 -16.44
CA HIS A 455 36.50 2.68 -16.09
C HIS A 455 36.90 2.19 -14.69
N THR A 456 36.06 2.51 -13.69
CA THR A 456 36.20 1.96 -12.35
C THR A 456 35.79 0.48 -12.39
N LYS A 457 36.72 -0.43 -12.27
CA LYS A 457 36.46 -1.86 -12.05
C LYS A 457 35.90 -2.03 -10.63
N ILE A 458 34.66 -2.45 -10.54
CA ILE A 458 34.01 -2.86 -9.28
C ILE A 458 34.13 -4.38 -9.21
N GLU A 459 34.92 -4.88 -8.27
CA GLU A 459 34.95 -6.32 -7.96
C GLU A 459 33.75 -6.67 -7.04
N VAL A 460 32.88 -7.54 -7.54
CA VAL A 460 31.73 -8.06 -6.79
C VAL A 460 32.06 -9.48 -6.33
N THR A 461 32.29 -9.65 -5.05
CA THR A 461 32.44 -11.00 -4.46
C THR A 461 31.11 -11.48 -3.93
N LYS A 462 30.53 -12.53 -4.53
CA LYS A 462 29.34 -13.20 -4.02
C LYS A 462 29.72 -14.18 -2.93
N ASN A 463 29.33 -13.91 -1.71
CA ASN A 463 29.45 -14.88 -0.63
C ASN A 463 28.23 -15.80 -0.67
N ILE A 464 28.33 -16.92 -1.37
CA ILE A 464 27.33 -17.98 -1.35
C ILE A 464 27.78 -18.91 -0.22
N GLY A 465 27.08 -18.89 0.90
CA GLY A 465 27.33 -19.79 2.01
C GLY A 465 27.31 -21.24 1.50
N GLY A 466 28.49 -21.85 1.40
CA GLY A 466 28.62 -23.27 1.07
C GLY A 466 28.07 -24.10 2.22
N MET A 467 26.99 -24.85 1.95
CA MET A 467 26.68 -26.05 2.74
C MET A 467 27.67 -27.15 2.34
N MET A 468 28.42 -27.63 3.28
CA MET A 468 28.74 -29.04 3.45
C MET A 468 28.10 -29.53 4.72
#